data_5d1ab8a272f07337ab83270fb0338ddd
#
_entry.id   5d1ab8a272f07337ab83270fb0338ddd
#
_cell.length_a   1.000
_cell.length_b   1.000
_cell.length_c   1.000
_cell.angle_alpha   90.00
_cell.angle_beta   90.00
_cell.angle_gamma   90.00
#
_symmetry.space_group_name_H-M   'P 1'
#
loop_
_entity.id
_entity.type
_entity.pdbx_description
1 polymer ?
#
loop_
_entity_poly.entity_id
_entity_poly.type
_entity_poly.pdbx_seq_one_letter_code
_entity_poly.pdbx_strand_id
1 'polypeptide(L)'
;FPNTMLFNGYHMGWCDLNKTHEIDALAGAFMIVRREAGEQVKWWDEDYFFYGEDIDFCYMLKQDGWKIYFVPEVEILHLKGASSGIKKESQKVTTASIETKRWVTNQRFNAMKIFYQKHSRLYF
;
A
#
# COMPACT_ATOMS: atom_id res chain seq x y z
N PHE A 1 19.48 -12.20 4.55
CA PHE A 1 19.88 -11.24 3.48
C PHE A 1 18.76 -10.22 3.26
N PRO A 2 18.50 -9.30 4.23
CA PRO A 2 17.35 -8.40 4.19
C PRO A 2 17.44 -7.31 3.12
N ASN A 3 18.61 -7.10 2.54
CA ASN A 3 18.86 -6.02 1.57
C ASN A 3 19.15 -6.55 0.16
N THR A 4 18.51 -7.64 -0.24
CA THR A 4 18.65 -8.17 -1.60
C THR A 4 17.31 -8.17 -2.33
N MET A 5 17.35 -7.91 -3.63
CA MET A 5 16.17 -7.92 -4.50
C MET A 5 15.40 -9.25 -4.40
N LEU A 6 16.11 -10.37 -4.27
CA LEU A 6 15.51 -11.71 -4.24
C LEU A 6 14.69 -12.00 -2.97
N PHE A 7 15.10 -11.46 -1.81
CA PHE A 7 14.47 -11.78 -0.52
C PHE A 7 13.74 -10.62 0.14
N ASN A 8 13.83 -9.41 -0.39
CA ASN A 8 13.20 -8.24 0.19
C ASN A 8 12.50 -7.35 -0.86
N GLY A 9 11.86 -7.98 -1.86
CA GLY A 9 11.14 -7.29 -2.93
C GLY A 9 10.11 -6.29 -2.42
N TYR A 10 9.38 -6.66 -1.38
CA TYR A 10 8.33 -5.80 -0.81
C TYR A 10 8.88 -4.51 -0.15
N HIS A 11 9.99 -4.59 0.57
CA HIS A 11 10.54 -3.42 1.27
C HIS A 11 11.59 -2.66 0.47
N MET A 12 12.04 -3.22 -0.65
CA MET A 12 13.06 -2.63 -1.53
C MET A 12 14.28 -2.08 -0.78
N GLY A 13 14.72 -2.77 0.28
CA GLY A 13 15.77 -2.31 1.19
C GLY A 13 17.17 -2.11 0.57
N TRP A 14 17.31 -2.48 -0.71
CA TRP A 14 18.52 -2.20 -1.51
C TRP A 14 18.49 -0.85 -2.23
N CYS A 15 17.32 -0.19 -2.30
CA CYS A 15 17.17 1.10 -2.95
C CYS A 15 17.75 2.23 -2.08
N ASP A 16 18.38 3.20 -2.74
CA ASP A 16 18.82 4.42 -2.09
C ASP A 16 17.63 5.35 -1.88
N LEU A 17 17.20 5.50 -0.63
CA LEU A 17 16.06 6.35 -0.27
C LEU A 17 16.32 7.85 -0.47
N ASN A 18 17.53 8.26 -0.85
CA ASN A 18 17.84 9.65 -1.19
C ASN A 18 17.72 9.93 -2.69
N LYS A 19 17.29 8.95 -3.49
CA LYS A 19 17.17 9.09 -4.94
C LYS A 19 15.80 8.71 -5.41
N THR A 20 15.28 9.46 -6.37
CA THR A 20 14.08 9.08 -7.12
C THR A 20 14.31 7.76 -7.83
N HIS A 21 13.43 6.78 -7.62
CA HIS A 21 13.49 5.47 -8.27
C HIS A 21 12.10 4.88 -8.47
N GLU A 22 11.98 3.97 -9.44
CA GLU A 22 10.74 3.24 -9.71
C GLU A 22 10.48 2.22 -8.60
N ILE A 23 9.20 2.12 -8.20
CA ILE A 23 8.73 1.19 -7.17
C ILE A 23 7.50 0.43 -7.66
N ASP A 24 7.13 -0.65 -6.98
CA ASP A 24 5.95 -1.44 -7.34
C ASP A 24 4.67 -0.91 -6.70
N ALA A 25 4.74 -0.44 -5.48
CA ALA A 25 3.60 0.13 -4.78
C ALA A 25 4.05 1.13 -3.71
N LEU A 26 3.15 2.02 -3.33
CA LEU A 26 3.34 2.92 -2.18
C LEU A 26 2.08 2.97 -1.32
N ALA A 27 2.26 3.36 -0.08
CA ALA A 27 1.16 3.50 0.86
C ALA A 27 0.28 4.69 0.49
N GLY A 28 -1.04 4.52 0.60
CA GLY A 28 -2.05 5.55 0.33
C GLY A 28 -2.00 6.79 1.23
N ALA A 29 -1.06 6.84 2.20
CA ALA A 29 -0.88 7.97 3.08
C ALA A 29 -0.50 9.27 2.35
N PHE A 30 0.23 9.15 1.24
CA PHE A 30 0.55 10.27 0.36
C PHE A 30 0.88 9.77 -1.04
N MET A 31 0.02 10.11 -1.99
CA MET A 31 0.17 9.81 -3.41
C MET A 31 -0.15 11.05 -4.25
N ILE A 32 0.61 11.28 -5.29
CA ILE A 32 0.26 12.21 -6.35
C ILE A 32 0.05 11.39 -7.61
N VAL A 33 -1.13 11.49 -8.20
CA VAL A 33 -1.53 10.67 -9.35
C VAL A 33 -1.92 11.57 -10.52
N ARG A 34 -1.46 11.25 -11.72
CA ARG A 34 -1.98 11.88 -12.93
C ARG A 34 -3.45 11.53 -13.11
N ARG A 35 -4.28 12.51 -13.43
CA ARG A 35 -5.72 12.29 -13.61
C ARG A 35 -5.99 11.20 -14.64
N GLU A 36 -5.30 11.25 -15.77
CA GLU A 36 -5.47 10.31 -16.88
C GLU A 36 -5.18 8.87 -16.42
N ALA A 37 -4.16 8.68 -15.59
CA ALA A 37 -3.82 7.36 -15.05
C ALA A 37 -4.92 6.84 -14.09
N GLY A 38 -5.40 7.70 -13.20
CA GLY A 38 -6.50 7.34 -12.30
C GLY A 38 -7.80 7.02 -13.04
N GLU A 39 -8.16 7.82 -14.04
CA GLU A 39 -9.37 7.61 -14.87
C GLU A 39 -9.27 6.32 -15.69
N GLN A 40 -8.10 5.98 -16.21
CA GLN A 40 -7.88 4.76 -16.98
C GLN A 40 -8.13 3.51 -16.14
N VAL A 41 -7.67 3.47 -14.89
CA VAL A 41 -7.90 2.34 -13.97
C VAL A 41 -9.17 2.48 -13.13
N LYS A 42 -9.97 3.50 -13.36
CA LYS A 42 -11.23 3.81 -12.66
C LYS A 42 -11.05 4.14 -11.17
N TRP A 43 -9.90 4.66 -10.81
CA TRP A 43 -9.54 5.06 -9.45
C TRP A 43 -9.53 3.89 -8.45
N TRP A 44 -10.00 4.14 -7.23
CA TRP A 44 -10.02 3.19 -6.13
C TRP A 44 -11.11 2.14 -6.30
N ASP A 45 -10.79 0.90 -6.03
CA ASP A 45 -11.75 -0.19 -6.05
C ASP A 45 -12.52 -0.24 -4.72
N GLU A 46 -13.85 -0.10 -4.78
CA GLU A 46 -14.76 -0.03 -3.62
C GLU A 46 -14.91 -1.36 -2.88
N ASP A 47 -14.45 -2.47 -3.43
CA ASP A 47 -14.41 -3.75 -2.72
C ASP A 47 -13.45 -3.74 -1.52
N TYR A 48 -12.47 -2.81 -1.54
CA TYR A 48 -11.55 -2.62 -0.43
C TYR A 48 -12.08 -1.59 0.56
N PHE A 49 -12.78 -2.06 1.59
CA PHE A 49 -13.31 -1.16 2.60
C PHE A 49 -12.21 -0.55 3.49
N PHE A 50 -11.15 -1.32 3.79
CA PHE A 50 -10.07 -0.86 4.66
C PHE A 50 -8.80 -1.68 4.41
N TYR A 51 -7.74 -1.05 3.99
CA TYR A 51 -6.49 -1.63 3.50
C TYR A 51 -6.58 -2.34 2.15
N GLY A 52 -5.47 -2.32 1.43
CA GLY A 52 -5.25 -3.02 0.18
C GLY A 52 -5.66 -2.23 -1.05
N GLU A 53 -6.46 -1.18 -0.89
CA GLU A 53 -6.86 -0.28 -1.95
C GLU A 53 -5.66 0.40 -2.63
N ASP A 54 -4.65 0.75 -1.85
CA ASP A 54 -3.42 1.38 -2.33
C ASP A 54 -2.55 0.40 -3.14
N ILE A 55 -2.44 -0.83 -2.68
CA ILE A 55 -1.71 -1.90 -3.38
C ILE A 55 -2.42 -2.27 -4.67
N ASP A 56 -3.73 -2.43 -4.63
CA ASP A 56 -4.55 -2.76 -5.81
C ASP A 56 -4.46 -1.65 -6.86
N PHE A 57 -4.61 -0.40 -6.44
CA PHE A 57 -4.49 0.75 -7.32
C PHE A 57 -3.12 0.83 -8.01
N CYS A 58 -2.04 0.64 -7.25
CA CYS A 58 -0.70 0.58 -7.81
C CYS A 58 -0.53 -0.59 -8.79
N TYR A 59 -1.08 -1.75 -8.45
CA TYR A 59 -1.06 -2.93 -9.32
C TYR A 59 -1.77 -2.64 -10.65
N MET A 60 -2.98 -2.09 -10.61
CA MET A 60 -3.76 -1.75 -11.81
C MET A 60 -3.04 -0.72 -12.67
N LEU A 61 -2.47 0.32 -12.08
CA LEU A 61 -1.66 1.31 -12.80
C LEU A 61 -0.51 0.65 -13.56
N LYS A 62 0.22 -0.27 -12.92
CA LYS A 62 1.34 -0.98 -13.56
C LYS A 62 0.88 -1.93 -14.67
N GLN A 63 -0.26 -2.61 -14.50
CA GLN A 63 -0.84 -3.45 -15.56
C GLN A 63 -1.19 -2.63 -16.81
N ASP A 64 -1.62 -1.38 -16.63
CA ASP A 64 -1.94 -0.46 -17.73
C ASP A 64 -0.72 0.33 -18.26
N GLY A 65 0.49 -0.06 -17.85
CA GLY A 65 1.76 0.46 -18.37
C GLY A 65 2.25 1.75 -17.70
N TRP A 66 1.58 2.21 -16.63
CA TRP A 66 2.05 3.35 -15.85
C TRP A 66 3.21 2.96 -14.94
N LYS A 67 4.06 3.94 -14.65
CA LYS A 67 5.18 3.79 -13.73
C LYS A 67 4.91 4.53 -12.44
N ILE A 68 5.35 3.95 -11.34
CA ILE A 68 5.24 4.52 -10.00
C ILE A 68 6.63 4.86 -9.51
N TYR A 69 6.80 6.05 -8.97
CA TYR A 69 8.09 6.53 -8.49
C TYR A 69 8.04 6.94 -7.03
N PHE A 70 9.05 6.56 -6.29
CA PHE A 70 9.39 7.18 -5.02
C PHE A 70 10.18 8.46 -5.28
N VAL A 71 9.76 9.58 -4.65
CA VAL A 71 10.34 10.92 -4.82
C VAL A 71 10.73 11.43 -3.44
N PRO A 72 12.02 11.40 -3.07
CA PRO A 72 12.48 11.72 -1.71
C PRO A 72 12.49 13.22 -1.38
N GLU A 73 12.36 14.09 -2.37
CA GLU A 73 12.39 15.54 -2.20
C GLU A 73 11.17 16.10 -1.45
N VAL A 74 10.15 15.27 -1.26
CA VAL A 74 8.92 15.63 -0.53
C VAL A 74 8.68 14.66 0.61
N GLU A 75 8.54 15.16 1.82
CA GLU A 75 8.29 14.36 3.00
C GLU A 75 7.00 14.79 3.70
N ILE A 76 6.29 13.83 4.26
CA ILE A 76 5.15 14.07 5.16
C ILE A 76 5.33 13.35 6.48
N LEU A 77 4.83 13.91 7.55
CA LEU A 77 4.74 13.23 8.84
C LEU A 77 3.47 12.37 8.89
N HIS A 78 3.63 11.06 8.79
CA HIS A 78 2.53 10.10 8.91
C HIS A 78 2.55 9.38 10.25
N LEU A 79 1.56 9.65 11.11
CA LEU A 79 1.39 8.98 12.40
C LEU A 79 0.83 7.57 12.23
N LYS A 80 1.69 6.65 11.78
CA LYS A 80 1.34 5.26 11.42
C LYS A 80 0.55 4.58 12.54
N GLY A 81 -0.67 4.13 12.19
CA GLY A 81 -1.49 3.31 13.07
C GLY A 81 -2.21 4.08 14.18
N ALA A 82 -2.21 5.41 14.17
CA ALA A 82 -2.95 6.21 15.15
C ALA A 82 -4.45 5.85 15.18
N SER A 83 -5.07 5.67 14.02
CA SER A 83 -6.47 5.27 13.88
C SER A 83 -6.74 3.79 14.18
N SER A 84 -5.80 2.90 13.87
CA SER A 84 -6.02 1.44 14.00
C SER A 84 -5.53 0.84 15.32
N GLY A 85 -4.51 1.45 15.94
CA GLY A 85 -3.92 0.99 17.20
C GLY A 85 -3.25 -0.39 17.16
N ILE A 86 -2.98 -0.95 15.97
CA ILE A 86 -2.42 -2.30 15.85
C ILE A 86 -0.91 -2.32 16.11
N LYS A 87 -0.20 -1.28 15.71
CA LYS A 87 1.26 -1.21 15.86
C LYS A 87 1.67 -0.81 17.26
N LYS A 88 2.79 -1.37 17.75
CA LYS A 88 3.33 -1.03 19.08
C LYS A 88 3.55 0.48 19.25
N GLU A 89 4.05 1.13 18.20
CA GLU A 89 4.35 2.56 18.20
C GLU A 89 3.09 3.42 18.35
N SER A 90 1.95 2.95 17.86
CA SER A 90 0.68 3.67 17.93
C SER A 90 -0.09 3.46 19.23
N GLN A 91 0.33 2.54 20.10
CA GLN A 91 -0.39 2.24 21.34
C GLN A 91 -0.49 3.44 22.29
N LYS A 92 0.46 4.37 22.22
CA LYS A 92 0.48 5.58 23.06
C LYS A 92 -0.43 6.70 22.55
N VAL A 93 -0.82 6.66 21.27
CA VAL A 93 -1.57 7.74 20.61
C VAL A 93 -2.93 7.28 20.08
N THR A 94 -3.20 5.98 20.09
CA THR A 94 -4.45 5.42 19.57
C THR A 94 -5.56 5.44 20.61
N THR A 95 -6.75 5.76 20.15
CA THR A 95 -8.01 5.62 20.92
C THR A 95 -8.79 4.36 20.53
N ALA A 96 -8.22 3.47 19.68
CA ALA A 96 -8.89 2.30 19.15
C ALA A 96 -9.17 1.26 20.23
N SER A 97 -10.43 0.80 20.31
CA SER A 97 -10.86 -0.28 21.19
C SER A 97 -10.28 -1.65 20.77
N ILE A 98 -10.43 -2.67 21.60
CA ILE A 98 -10.01 -4.03 21.28
C ILE A 98 -10.82 -4.57 20.09
N GLU A 99 -12.11 -4.25 20.02
CA GLU A 99 -12.99 -4.62 18.91
C GLU A 99 -12.50 -3.97 17.60
N THR A 100 -12.17 -2.68 17.65
CA THR A 100 -11.60 -1.98 16.50
C THR A 100 -10.32 -2.66 16.00
N LYS A 101 -9.41 -3.02 16.92
CA LYS A 101 -8.15 -3.70 16.57
C LYS A 101 -8.40 -5.07 15.90
N ARG A 102 -9.35 -5.84 16.43
CA ARG A 102 -9.74 -7.14 15.84
C ARG A 102 -10.35 -6.95 14.46
N TRP A 103 -11.28 -6.01 14.34
CA TRP A 103 -11.92 -5.69 13.06
C TRP A 103 -10.88 -5.27 12.01
N VAL A 104 -9.98 -4.35 12.34
CA VAL A 104 -8.89 -3.90 11.43
C VAL A 104 -7.98 -5.06 11.02
N THR A 105 -7.67 -5.98 11.95
CA THR A 105 -6.88 -7.17 11.63
C THR A 105 -7.61 -8.05 10.61
N ASN A 106 -8.90 -8.27 10.80
CA ASN A 106 -9.72 -9.04 9.85
C ASN A 106 -9.78 -8.37 8.48
N GLN A 107 -9.90 -7.03 8.41
CA GLN A 107 -9.90 -6.31 7.14
C GLN A 107 -8.60 -6.49 6.35
N ARG A 108 -7.45 -6.58 7.01
CA ARG A 108 -6.18 -6.89 6.32
C ARG A 108 -6.21 -8.26 5.64
N PHE A 109 -6.74 -9.28 6.28
CA PHE A 109 -6.90 -10.61 5.66
C PHE A 109 -7.94 -10.59 4.53
N ASN A 110 -9.04 -9.87 4.71
CA ASN A 110 -10.05 -9.70 3.66
C ASN A 110 -9.45 -9.00 2.43
N ALA A 111 -8.69 -7.93 2.62
CA ALA A 111 -8.01 -7.21 1.55
C ALA A 111 -7.08 -8.14 0.74
N MET A 112 -6.28 -8.96 1.42
CA MET A 112 -5.44 -9.95 0.75
C MET A 112 -6.29 -10.96 -0.06
N LYS A 113 -7.38 -11.46 0.53
CA LYS A 113 -8.29 -12.39 -0.16
C LYS A 113 -8.88 -11.76 -1.41
N ILE A 114 -9.38 -10.51 -1.33
CA ILE A 114 -9.93 -9.77 -2.46
C ILE A 114 -8.87 -9.63 -3.55
N PHE A 115 -7.67 -9.17 -3.19
CA PHE A 115 -6.57 -9.00 -4.13
C PHE A 115 -6.26 -10.29 -4.90
N TYR A 116 -6.08 -11.41 -4.20
CA TYR A 116 -5.82 -12.69 -4.84
C TYR A 116 -6.99 -13.19 -5.68
N GLN A 117 -8.24 -13.00 -5.25
CA GLN A 117 -9.41 -13.37 -6.03
C GLN A 117 -9.52 -12.58 -7.35
N LYS A 118 -9.14 -11.29 -7.33
CA LYS A 118 -9.18 -10.43 -8.52
C LYS A 118 -8.02 -10.71 -9.48
N HIS A 119 -6.84 -10.96 -8.96
CA HIS A 119 -5.61 -10.95 -9.77
C HIS A 119 -4.97 -12.33 -9.98
N SER A 120 -5.33 -13.36 -9.21
CA SER A 120 -4.74 -14.69 -9.35
C SER A 120 -5.15 -15.44 -10.63
N ARG A 121 -6.21 -14.99 -11.33
CA ARG A 121 -6.65 -15.61 -12.58
C ARG A 121 -5.67 -15.45 -13.77
N LEU A 122 -4.59 -14.69 -13.57
CA LEU A 122 -3.56 -14.49 -14.59
C LEU A 122 -2.46 -15.57 -14.59
N TYR A 123 -2.56 -16.59 -13.72
CA TYR A 123 -1.54 -17.63 -13.57
C TYR A 123 -2.06 -19.07 -13.79
N PHE A 124 -3.25 -19.22 -14.40
CA PHE A 124 -3.76 -20.53 -14.85
C PHE A 124 -4.18 -20.51 -16.30
#